data_cb925196c18933ef3e1d022498e56041
#
_entry.id   cb925196c18933ef3e1d022498e56041
#
_cell.length_a   1.000
_cell.length_b   1.000
_cell.length_c   1.000
_cell.angle_alpha   90.00
_cell.angle_beta   90.00
_cell.angle_gamma   90.00
#
_symmetry.space_group_name_H-M   'P 1'
#
loop_
_entity.id
_entity.type
_entity.pdbx_description
1 polymer ?
#
loop_
_entity_poly.entity_id
_entity_poly.type
_entity_poly.pdbx_seq_one_letter_code
_entity_poly.pdbx_strand_id
1 'polypeptide(L)'
;MANTKPIGVAYEDQNIINADIVKATDIACTGTIGYAASAFGTVTQSNNKTTAVTINTPSGQITTANAQMAPAANAVFVVNCSTVSTRDVVVVSVASGGTLGAYNAFIAAVGDGSFTVELKNVTNNAYSEAIKLNYAIFHTES
;
A
#
# COMPACT_ATOMS: atom_id res chain seq x y z
N MET A 1 -8.50 -26.19 -28.59
CA MET A 1 -7.21 -26.40 -29.28
C MET A 1 -6.10 -26.04 -28.29
N ALA A 2 -5.28 -27.00 -27.92
CA ALA A 2 -4.11 -26.71 -27.09
C ALA A 2 -3.15 -25.84 -27.91
N ASN A 3 -2.79 -24.67 -27.37
CA ASN A 3 -1.81 -23.79 -27.99
C ASN A 3 -0.41 -24.40 -27.79
N THR A 4 0.00 -25.25 -28.74
CA THR A 4 1.34 -25.83 -28.77
C THR A 4 2.33 -24.85 -29.38
N LYS A 5 2.59 -23.72 -28.67
CA LYS A 5 3.76 -22.92 -29.02
C LYS A 5 5.03 -23.66 -28.57
N PRO A 6 6.08 -23.68 -29.39
CA PRO A 6 7.34 -24.31 -29.01
C PRO A 6 7.84 -23.73 -27.68
N ILE A 7 8.05 -24.60 -26.71
CA ILE A 7 8.70 -24.26 -25.46
C ILE A 7 10.18 -24.06 -25.80
N GLY A 8 10.74 -22.91 -25.42
CA GLY A 8 12.18 -22.74 -25.36
C GLY A 8 12.83 -21.87 -26.43
N VAL A 9 12.17 -20.81 -26.86
CA VAL A 9 12.92 -19.73 -27.53
C VAL A 9 13.14 -18.63 -26.49
N ALA A 10 14.28 -18.64 -25.83
CA ALA A 10 14.78 -17.48 -25.11
C ALA A 10 15.17 -16.43 -26.14
N TYR A 11 14.31 -15.45 -26.37
CA TYR A 11 14.72 -14.23 -27.06
C TYR A 11 15.26 -13.26 -25.99
N GLU A 12 16.44 -12.72 -26.21
CA GLU A 12 16.90 -11.53 -25.53
C GLU A 12 15.86 -10.42 -25.82
N ASP A 13 15.42 -9.67 -24.80
CA ASP A 13 14.48 -8.55 -24.88
C ASP A 13 13.00 -8.89 -25.20
N GLN A 14 12.44 -9.95 -24.62
CA GLN A 14 10.99 -10.16 -24.69
C GLN A 14 10.23 -9.32 -23.67
N ASN A 15 9.48 -8.33 -24.14
CA ASN A 15 8.43 -7.71 -23.34
C ASN A 15 7.18 -8.60 -23.31
N ILE A 16 6.79 -9.09 -22.13
CA ILE A 16 5.49 -9.73 -21.93
C ILE A 16 4.47 -8.63 -21.72
N ILE A 17 3.70 -8.32 -22.76
CA ILE A 17 2.68 -7.26 -22.73
C ILE A 17 1.30 -7.90 -22.72
N ASN A 18 0.37 -7.39 -21.89
CA ASN A 18 -1.02 -7.87 -21.79
C ASN A 18 -1.15 -9.35 -21.37
N ALA A 19 -0.24 -9.86 -20.55
CA ALA A 19 -0.45 -11.13 -19.88
C ALA A 19 -1.37 -10.93 -18.66
N ASP A 20 -2.49 -11.64 -18.61
CA ASP A 20 -3.38 -11.60 -17.45
C ASP A 20 -2.69 -12.22 -16.22
N ILE A 21 -1.97 -13.31 -16.42
CA ILE A 21 -1.24 -14.03 -15.36
C ILE A 21 0.10 -14.53 -15.92
N VAL A 22 1.18 -14.29 -15.20
CA VAL A 22 2.49 -14.91 -15.41
C VAL A 22 2.73 -15.89 -14.25
N LYS A 23 2.68 -17.20 -14.52
CA LYS A 23 3.02 -18.24 -13.54
C LYS A 23 4.46 -18.69 -13.78
N ALA A 24 5.30 -18.49 -12.79
CA ALA A 24 6.70 -18.89 -12.82
C ALA A 24 7.10 -19.55 -11.50
N THR A 25 8.02 -20.50 -11.55
CA THR A 25 8.60 -21.11 -10.33
C THR A 25 9.46 -20.09 -9.61
N ASP A 26 10.25 -19.32 -10.39
CA ASP A 26 11.15 -18.28 -9.88
C ASP A 26 11.07 -17.05 -10.80
N ILE A 27 11.13 -15.87 -10.20
CA ILE A 27 11.27 -14.60 -10.90
C ILE A 27 12.52 -13.90 -10.38
N ALA A 28 13.56 -13.81 -11.21
CA ALA A 28 14.78 -13.05 -10.92
C ALA A 28 14.76 -11.72 -11.67
N CYS A 29 14.78 -10.62 -10.94
CA CYS A 29 14.79 -9.28 -11.50
C CYS A 29 16.17 -8.63 -11.30
N THR A 30 16.79 -8.13 -12.39
CA THR A 30 18.00 -7.30 -12.29
C THR A 30 17.69 -5.81 -12.15
N GLY A 31 16.42 -5.43 -12.32
CA GLY A 31 15.91 -4.07 -12.18
C GLY A 31 14.89 -3.94 -11.05
N THR A 32 13.83 -3.18 -11.30
CA THR A 32 12.75 -2.94 -10.33
C THR A 32 11.57 -3.87 -10.55
N ILE A 33 10.91 -4.30 -9.46
CA ILE A 33 9.61 -4.95 -9.49
C ILE A 33 8.62 -4.08 -8.71
N GLY A 34 7.43 -3.86 -9.24
CA GLY A 34 6.43 -3.05 -8.58
C GLY A 34 5.17 -2.82 -9.41
N TYR A 35 4.26 -2.05 -8.88
CA TYR A 35 3.04 -1.64 -9.57
C TYR A 35 3.34 -0.57 -10.63
N ALA A 36 2.59 -0.62 -11.74
CA ALA A 36 2.60 0.45 -12.73
C ALA A 36 2.07 1.76 -12.14
N ALA A 37 2.45 2.90 -12.71
CA ALA A 37 2.01 4.22 -12.25
C ALA A 37 0.47 4.36 -12.23
N SER A 38 -0.25 3.70 -13.14
CA SER A 38 -1.71 3.66 -13.19
C SER A 38 -2.36 2.92 -12.02
N ALA A 39 -1.61 2.10 -11.30
CA ALA A 39 -2.06 1.36 -10.11
C ALA A 39 -1.73 2.09 -8.79
N PHE A 40 -1.29 3.34 -8.86
CA PHE A 40 -1.00 4.19 -7.71
C PHE A 40 -2.10 5.23 -7.52
N GLY A 41 -2.72 5.24 -6.35
CA GLY A 41 -3.76 6.19 -5.97
C GLY A 41 -3.29 7.20 -4.92
N THR A 42 -4.08 8.26 -4.72
CA THR A 42 -3.87 9.23 -3.63
C THR A 42 -5.18 9.59 -2.97
N VAL A 43 -5.16 9.77 -1.65
CA VAL A 43 -6.31 10.23 -0.88
C VAL A 43 -5.87 11.09 0.31
N THR A 44 -6.72 12.04 0.73
CA THR A 44 -6.48 12.88 1.90
C THR A 44 -7.63 12.73 2.89
N GLN A 45 -7.32 12.54 4.17
CA GLN A 45 -8.31 12.58 5.24
C GLN A 45 -8.85 14.00 5.43
N SER A 46 -10.17 14.15 5.62
CA SER A 46 -10.83 15.46 5.70
C SER A 46 -10.82 16.08 7.10
N ASN A 47 -11.17 15.32 8.14
CA ASN A 47 -11.50 15.90 9.46
C ASN A 47 -10.42 15.64 10.52
N ASN A 48 -10.11 14.41 10.77
CA ASN A 48 -9.13 14.00 11.80
C ASN A 48 -8.40 12.74 11.36
N LYS A 49 -7.37 12.36 12.12
CA LYS A 49 -6.52 11.21 11.81
C LYS A 49 -7.20 9.83 12.00
N THR A 50 -8.42 9.81 12.52
CA THR A 50 -9.24 8.58 12.65
C THR A 50 -10.33 8.47 11.59
N THR A 51 -10.45 9.48 10.70
CA THR A 51 -11.42 9.47 9.60
C THR A 51 -11.05 8.39 8.58
N ALA A 52 -12.00 7.52 8.26
CA ALA A 52 -11.82 6.51 7.22
C ALA A 52 -11.61 7.17 5.84
N VAL A 53 -10.85 6.50 4.99
CA VAL A 53 -10.63 6.92 3.59
C VAL A 53 -11.00 5.80 2.63
N THR A 54 -11.23 6.14 1.37
CA THR A 54 -11.46 5.17 0.29
C THR A 54 -10.43 5.38 -0.81
N ILE A 55 -9.71 4.31 -1.16
CA ILE A 55 -8.71 4.31 -2.22
C ILE A 55 -8.64 2.90 -2.82
N ASN A 56 -9.14 2.74 -4.05
CA ASN A 56 -9.35 1.45 -4.71
C ASN A 56 -8.19 1.09 -5.65
N THR A 57 -6.95 1.22 -5.16
CA THR A 57 -5.74 0.86 -5.90
C THR A 57 -4.83 -0.02 -5.05
N PRO A 58 -4.08 -0.96 -5.65
CA PRO A 58 -3.20 -1.86 -4.90
C PRO A 58 -1.97 -1.17 -4.30
N SER A 59 -1.69 0.06 -4.68
CA SER A 59 -0.66 0.90 -4.07
C SER A 59 -1.11 2.35 -4.02
N GLY A 60 -0.56 3.14 -3.11
CA GLY A 60 -0.95 4.54 -3.03
C GLY A 60 -0.36 5.32 -1.88
N GLN A 61 -0.80 6.58 -1.81
CA GLN A 61 -0.42 7.51 -0.76
C GLN A 61 -1.64 8.08 -0.06
N ILE A 62 -1.65 7.99 1.26
CA ILE A 62 -2.67 8.56 2.14
C ILE A 62 -2.05 9.77 2.84
N THR A 63 -2.64 10.95 2.66
CA THR A 63 -2.29 12.13 3.45
C THR A 63 -3.25 12.23 4.63
N THR A 64 -2.75 12.14 5.86
CA THR A 64 -3.59 12.26 7.05
C THR A 64 -4.07 13.70 7.26
N ALA A 65 -5.18 13.86 7.97
CA ALA A 65 -5.67 15.19 8.34
C ALA A 65 -4.61 15.93 9.20
N ASN A 66 -4.55 17.25 9.03
CA ASN A 66 -3.74 18.12 9.90
C ASN A 66 -4.44 18.34 11.25
N ALA A 67 -4.58 17.26 12.02
CA ALA A 67 -5.20 17.26 13.33
C ALA A 67 -4.18 16.87 14.40
N GLN A 68 -4.37 17.36 15.62
CA GLN A 68 -3.46 17.09 16.72
C GLN A 68 -3.44 15.60 17.10
N MET A 69 -2.25 15.08 17.31
CA MET A 69 -2.00 13.84 18.04
C MET A 69 -1.29 14.18 19.37
N ALA A 70 -1.89 13.76 20.46
CA ALA A 70 -1.29 13.91 21.78
C ALA A 70 0.02 13.08 21.90
N PRO A 71 0.84 13.35 22.94
CA PRO A 71 2.02 12.53 23.23
C PRO A 71 1.65 11.04 23.36
N ALA A 72 2.45 10.18 22.79
CA ALA A 72 2.29 8.71 22.80
C ALA A 72 0.92 8.18 22.30
N ALA A 73 0.09 9.04 21.65
CA ALA A 73 -1.23 8.67 21.17
C ALA A 73 -1.19 7.83 19.91
N ASN A 74 -2.23 7.02 19.72
CA ASN A 74 -2.51 6.27 18.49
C ASN A 74 -3.69 6.90 17.76
N ALA A 75 -3.63 6.93 16.43
CA ALA A 75 -4.75 7.21 15.55
C ALA A 75 -4.98 5.98 14.66
N VAL A 76 -6.17 5.39 14.79
CA VAL A 76 -6.55 4.18 14.03
C VAL A 76 -7.63 4.57 13.03
N PHE A 77 -7.47 4.19 11.76
CA PHE A 77 -8.46 4.46 10.73
C PHE A 77 -8.56 3.34 9.71
N VAL A 78 -9.74 3.20 9.12
CA VAL A 78 -10.02 2.22 8.08
C VAL A 78 -9.70 2.81 6.71
N VAL A 79 -9.06 2.01 5.87
CA VAL A 79 -8.88 2.27 4.44
C VAL A 79 -9.78 1.30 3.68
N ASN A 80 -10.87 1.82 3.09
CA ASN A 80 -11.71 1.04 2.19
C ASN A 80 -10.96 0.89 0.86
N CYS A 81 -10.70 -0.35 0.46
CA CYS A 81 -9.91 -0.69 -0.72
C CYS A 81 -10.45 -1.96 -1.35
N SER A 82 -11.18 -1.83 -2.46
CA SER A 82 -11.82 -2.96 -3.14
C SER A 82 -10.84 -4.00 -3.71
N THR A 83 -9.55 -3.67 -3.76
CA THR A 83 -8.52 -4.56 -4.31
C THR A 83 -7.88 -5.46 -3.25
N VAL A 84 -8.20 -5.31 -1.96
CA VAL A 84 -7.62 -6.09 -0.88
C VAL A 84 -8.52 -7.25 -0.47
N SER A 85 -7.93 -8.39 -0.14
CA SER A 85 -8.58 -9.57 0.41
C SER A 85 -7.95 -9.97 1.76
N THR A 86 -8.65 -10.81 2.53
CA THR A 86 -8.22 -11.24 3.87
C THR A 86 -6.86 -11.95 3.92
N ARG A 87 -6.38 -12.49 2.81
CA ARG A 87 -5.10 -13.22 2.74
C ARG A 87 -3.95 -12.37 2.21
N ASP A 88 -4.23 -11.14 1.80
CA ASP A 88 -3.21 -10.25 1.26
C ASP A 88 -2.29 -9.71 2.36
N VAL A 89 -1.07 -9.39 1.98
CA VAL A 89 -0.12 -8.69 2.85
C VAL A 89 -0.08 -7.23 2.46
N VAL A 90 -0.50 -6.37 3.37
CA VAL A 90 -0.43 -4.92 3.21
C VAL A 90 0.78 -4.38 3.97
N VAL A 91 1.60 -3.58 3.30
CA VAL A 91 2.68 -2.83 3.95
C VAL A 91 2.36 -1.36 3.92
N VAL A 92 2.74 -0.65 4.99
CA VAL A 92 2.60 0.80 5.10
C VAL A 92 3.88 1.40 5.67
N SER A 93 4.22 2.60 5.23
CA SER A 93 5.36 3.35 5.74
C SER A 93 5.06 4.84 5.82
N VAL A 94 5.69 5.53 6.76
CA VAL A 94 5.72 7.00 6.77
C VAL A 94 6.64 7.44 5.64
N ALA A 95 6.08 8.14 4.65
CA ALA A 95 6.80 8.59 3.46
C ALA A 95 7.36 10.00 3.63
N SER A 96 6.56 10.92 4.18
CA SER A 96 6.94 12.30 4.41
C SER A 96 5.91 13.04 5.26
N GLY A 97 6.17 14.31 5.51
CA GLY A 97 5.32 15.16 6.36
C GLY A 97 5.59 14.93 7.85
N GLY A 98 5.23 15.91 8.64
CA GLY A 98 5.42 15.89 10.08
C GLY A 98 6.87 15.96 10.55
N THR A 99 7.02 15.93 11.87
CA THR A 99 8.32 15.94 12.54
C THR A 99 9.05 14.61 12.31
N LEU A 100 10.28 14.69 11.85
CA LEU A 100 11.11 13.51 11.54
C LEU A 100 11.30 12.62 12.76
N GLY A 101 11.03 11.32 12.62
CA GLY A 101 11.14 10.32 13.68
C GLY A 101 10.01 10.36 14.71
N ALA A 102 9.00 11.23 14.56
CA ALA A 102 7.91 11.36 15.52
C ALA A 102 6.79 10.32 15.31
N TYR A 103 6.75 9.65 14.19
CA TYR A 103 5.62 8.78 13.83
C TYR A 103 6.05 7.41 13.35
N ASN A 104 5.30 6.39 13.78
CA ASN A 104 5.33 5.05 13.19
C ASN A 104 3.94 4.73 12.62
N ALA A 105 3.92 3.98 11.51
CA ALA A 105 2.69 3.48 10.91
C ALA A 105 2.78 1.97 10.70
N PHE A 106 1.69 1.25 10.98
CA PHE A 106 1.59 -0.20 10.76
C PHE A 106 0.15 -0.61 10.42
N ILE A 107 0.03 -1.80 9.86
CA ILE A 107 -1.27 -2.39 9.56
C ILE A 107 -1.76 -3.12 10.80
N ALA A 108 -2.92 -2.72 11.31
CA ALA A 108 -3.55 -3.32 12.49
C ALA A 108 -4.48 -4.49 12.11
N ALA A 109 -5.09 -4.46 10.92
CA ALA A 109 -5.95 -5.52 10.42
C ALA A 109 -6.05 -5.50 8.90
N VAL A 110 -6.33 -6.66 8.29
CA VAL A 110 -6.64 -6.81 6.86
C VAL A 110 -7.91 -7.63 6.74
N GLY A 111 -8.84 -7.17 5.91
CA GLY A 111 -10.11 -7.84 5.61
C GLY A 111 -10.50 -7.70 4.15
N ASP A 112 -11.57 -8.37 3.73
CA ASP A 112 -12.09 -8.22 2.38
C ASP A 112 -12.60 -6.78 2.18
N GLY A 113 -12.06 -6.11 1.17
CA GLY A 113 -12.45 -4.73 0.82
C GLY A 113 -11.93 -3.65 1.75
N SER A 114 -11.10 -3.96 2.75
CA SER A 114 -10.55 -2.94 3.64
C SER A 114 -9.33 -3.40 4.44
N PHE A 115 -8.51 -2.45 4.86
CA PHE A 115 -7.48 -2.67 5.87
C PHE A 115 -7.45 -1.51 6.88
N THR A 116 -6.90 -1.75 8.05
CA THR A 116 -6.82 -0.76 9.14
C THR A 116 -5.38 -0.35 9.34
N VAL A 117 -5.17 0.96 9.32
CA VAL A 117 -3.87 1.58 9.62
C VAL A 117 -3.89 2.12 11.05
N GLU A 118 -2.84 1.87 11.78
CA GLU A 118 -2.53 2.53 13.04
C GLU A 118 -1.33 3.45 12.85
N LEU A 119 -1.52 4.75 13.10
CA LEU A 119 -0.48 5.76 13.15
C LEU A 119 -0.21 6.12 14.61
N LYS A 120 1.03 5.99 15.05
CA LYS A 120 1.45 6.27 16.42
C LYS A 120 2.37 7.48 16.48
N ASN A 121 2.07 8.43 17.37
CA ASN A 121 3.04 9.41 17.81
C ASN A 121 3.94 8.76 18.88
N VAL A 122 5.22 8.58 18.56
CA VAL A 122 6.17 7.89 19.47
C VAL A 122 6.95 8.84 20.37
N THR A 123 6.54 10.10 20.42
CA THR A 123 7.20 11.15 21.22
C THR A 123 6.37 11.56 22.42
N ASN A 124 6.99 12.36 23.29
CA ASN A 124 6.34 13.00 24.42
C ASN A 124 5.76 14.40 24.10
N ASN A 125 5.68 14.76 22.83
CA ASN A 125 5.16 16.05 22.36
C ASN A 125 3.86 15.85 21.57
N ALA A 126 2.96 16.83 21.64
CA ALA A 126 1.79 16.90 20.79
C ALA A 126 2.13 17.59 19.46
N TYR A 127 1.63 17.06 18.36
CA TYR A 127 1.84 17.62 17.01
C TYR A 127 0.54 17.74 16.24
N SER A 128 0.39 18.85 15.50
CA SER A 128 -0.70 19.06 14.54
C SER A 128 -0.09 19.14 13.15
N GLU A 129 0.06 17.98 12.50
CA GLU A 129 0.79 17.82 11.24
C GLU A 129 0.06 16.84 10.32
N ALA A 130 0.11 17.08 9.02
CA ALA A 130 -0.33 16.11 8.01
C ALA A 130 0.83 15.16 7.68
N ILE A 131 0.58 13.86 7.79
CA ILE A 131 1.57 12.80 7.54
C ILE A 131 1.20 12.11 6.23
N LYS A 132 2.16 11.89 5.35
CA LYS A 132 1.99 11.10 4.14
C LYS A 132 2.45 9.66 4.40
N LEU A 133 1.54 8.74 4.18
CA LEU A 133 1.76 7.30 4.30
C LEU A 133 1.73 6.66 2.92
N ASN A 134 2.77 5.95 2.54
CA ASN A 134 2.72 5.09 1.35
C ASN A 134 2.33 3.68 1.76
N TYR A 135 1.51 3.02 0.93
CA TYR A 135 1.15 1.62 1.10
C TYR A 135 1.27 0.84 -0.20
N ALA A 136 1.45 -0.46 -0.07
CA ALA A 136 1.37 -1.42 -1.17
C ALA A 136 0.74 -2.73 -0.66
N ILE A 137 0.00 -3.42 -1.54
CA ILE A 137 -0.67 -4.68 -1.26
C ILE A 137 0.06 -5.78 -2.04
N PHE A 138 0.52 -6.82 -1.35
CA PHE A 138 1.01 -8.03 -1.98
C PHE A 138 -0.13 -9.05 -1.98
N HIS A 139 -0.69 -9.31 -3.15
CA HIS A 139 -1.81 -10.23 -3.30
C HIS A 139 -1.38 -11.69 -3.17
N THR A 140 -2.18 -12.47 -2.46
CA THR A 140 -2.06 -13.92 -2.44
C THR A 140 -3.10 -14.51 -3.37
N GLU A 141 -2.71 -15.53 -4.16
CA GLU A 141 -3.66 -16.22 -5.05
C GLU A 141 -4.76 -16.89 -4.22
N SER A 142 -6.02 -16.67 -4.61
CA SER A 142 -7.22 -17.25 -3.96
C SER A 142 -7.62 -18.57 -4.58
#